data_8ccfd351dacf179b0b1c01419079d287
#
_entry.id   8ccfd351dacf179b0b1c01419079d287
#
_cell.length_a   1.000
_cell.length_b   1.000
_cell.length_c   1.000
_cell.angle_alpha   90.00
_cell.angle_beta   90.00
_cell.angle_gamma   90.00
#
_symmetry.space_group_name_H-M   'P 1'
#
loop_
_entity.id
_entity.type
_entity.pdbx_description
1 polymer ?
#
loop_
_entity_poly.entity_id
_entity_poly.type
_entity_poly.pdbx_seq_one_letter_code
_entity_poly.pdbx_strand_id
1 'polypeptide(L)'
;MKKVLLSAVVFASSMAAHAQKAPKLATFQDLVKAPIHAESLESNEKALGVTIWSDDFSTPANWTVDNSGQTGIDFGWNMNNTSDGWWSTAGINSTSGGNYAELVNGDPTASPATQALNVVYTLTTAAPIDVAALGGSNQISLQFKQYGARFNDLQEMLISTNGTTWVSVGNNLDKSVLSASGGSAYTNPDSKSVNLAPFLTGAPSQLWVRFQWTTNYPSSATNPNVWITYGWYIDDVKLVTNPTNDLAVTGTDWGSVGLHYYQIPTAQVAPIDFSADIFNGGVNNQSNVKLNVNVNSGAFVGSSAPATIVSLDTLNVTVATQFTPAATVGAYTVTRNITADSTDDVSANNTMSDITFNVSNFIYARDNNVVSGSTSNGTTGFETGNLYDIFQDALLKAINVRLPNGTSGATVGTEIYTKLYSIDPVSGDFVYESESAPLVLAANNLNTNL
;
A
#
# COMPACT_ATOMS: atom_id res chain seq x y z
N MET A 1 29.01 0.90 15.32
CA MET A 1 28.45 1.89 14.38
C MET A 1 27.76 2.98 15.18
N LYS A 2 28.04 4.24 14.91
CA LYS A 2 27.31 5.36 15.51
C LYS A 2 26.11 5.69 14.60
N LYS A 3 24.92 5.73 15.16
CA LYS A 3 23.69 6.14 14.44
C LYS A 3 23.44 7.62 14.70
N VAL A 4 23.14 8.37 13.66
CA VAL A 4 22.92 9.81 13.72
C VAL A 4 21.60 10.15 13.04
N LEU A 5 20.75 10.91 13.72
CA LEU A 5 19.51 11.47 13.19
C LEU A 5 19.73 12.90 12.73
N LEU A 6 19.51 13.16 11.44
CA LEU A 6 19.49 14.50 10.88
C LEU A 6 18.03 14.98 10.78
N SER A 7 17.68 16.07 11.47
CA SER A 7 16.32 16.62 11.43
C SER A 7 16.28 18.09 11.03
N ALA A 8 15.20 18.46 10.35
CA ALA A 8 14.87 19.86 10.06
C ALA A 8 13.61 20.26 10.83
N VAL A 9 13.64 21.42 11.48
CA VAL A 9 12.53 21.93 12.27
C VAL A 9 11.94 23.15 11.61
N VAL A 10 10.61 23.15 11.43
CA VAL A 10 9.87 24.30 10.90
C VAL A 10 9.00 24.88 12.02
N PHE A 11 9.23 26.14 12.41
CA PHE A 11 8.40 26.86 13.36
C PHE A 11 7.57 27.94 12.66
N ALA A 12 6.27 27.98 12.93
CA ALA A 12 5.44 29.15 12.69
C ALA A 12 5.39 29.94 14.02
N SER A 13 6.08 31.08 14.11
CA SER A 13 6.10 31.91 15.32
C SER A 13 4.95 32.89 15.35
N SER A 14 4.00 32.71 16.28
CA SER A 14 3.35 33.83 16.93
C SER A 14 4.14 34.15 18.20
N MET A 15 4.59 35.39 18.35
CA MET A 15 5.41 35.84 19.49
C MET A 15 4.67 35.61 20.81
N ALA A 16 5.05 34.59 21.55
CA ALA A 16 4.90 34.50 22.98
C ALA A 16 6.07 33.66 23.50
N ALA A 17 7.00 34.32 24.19
CA ALA A 17 8.13 33.67 24.85
C ALA A 17 7.61 32.77 25.98
N HIS A 18 7.38 31.53 25.68
CA HIS A 18 7.23 30.46 26.66
C HIS A 18 8.30 29.43 26.33
N ALA A 19 9.14 29.09 27.30
CA ALA A 19 10.02 27.95 27.23
C ALA A 19 9.15 26.71 27.03
N GLN A 20 8.92 26.33 25.78
CA GLN A 20 8.23 25.08 25.47
C GLN A 20 9.18 23.94 25.77
N LYS A 21 8.71 23.05 26.64
CA LYS A 21 9.32 21.73 26.85
C LYS A 21 9.41 21.07 25.46
N ALA A 22 10.62 20.69 25.04
CA ALA A 22 10.82 20.00 23.77
C ALA A 22 9.80 18.87 23.62
N PRO A 23 9.14 18.72 22.46
CA PRO A 23 8.23 17.61 22.24
C PRO A 23 8.97 16.30 22.50
N LYS A 24 8.33 15.37 23.18
CA LYS A 24 8.91 14.05 23.44
C LYS A 24 9.13 13.37 22.09
N LEU A 25 10.38 13.20 21.69
CA LEU A 25 10.73 12.49 20.45
C LEU A 25 10.31 11.03 20.57
N ALA A 26 9.87 10.45 19.45
CA ALA A 26 9.62 9.02 19.38
C ALA A 26 10.91 8.25 19.70
N THR A 27 10.78 7.12 20.36
CA THR A 27 11.94 6.26 20.63
C THR A 27 12.42 5.63 19.31
N PHE A 28 13.68 5.22 19.27
CA PHE A 28 14.26 4.51 18.12
C PHE A 28 13.41 3.30 17.67
N GLN A 29 12.84 2.56 18.64
CA GLN A 29 11.96 1.42 18.34
C GLN A 29 10.68 1.81 17.60
N ASP A 30 10.15 3.00 17.83
CA ASP A 30 8.96 3.50 17.13
C ASP A 30 9.30 3.92 15.69
N LEU A 31 10.51 4.42 15.45
CA LEU A 31 10.98 4.80 14.12
C LEU A 31 11.35 3.61 13.24
N VAL A 32 11.90 2.55 13.84
CA VAL A 32 12.24 1.31 13.11
C VAL A 32 10.99 0.49 12.75
N LYS A 33 9.89 0.67 13.51
CA LYS A 33 8.61 0.01 13.26
C LYS A 33 7.70 0.74 12.25
N ALA A 34 8.08 1.94 11.79
CA ALA A 34 7.37 2.53 10.66
C ALA A 34 7.55 1.57 9.47
N PRO A 35 6.46 0.99 8.92
CA PRO A 35 6.61 0.09 7.80
C PRO A 35 7.32 0.85 6.69
N ILE A 36 8.46 0.33 6.25
CA ILE A 36 9.06 0.70 4.98
C ILE A 36 7.90 0.56 3.99
N HIS A 37 7.57 1.62 3.27
CA HIS A 37 6.54 1.57 2.25
C HIS A 37 6.91 0.41 1.32
N ALA A 38 6.27 -0.75 1.54
CA ALA A 38 6.15 -1.71 0.48
C ALA A 38 5.44 -0.93 -0.63
N GLU A 39 6.14 -0.65 -1.73
CA GLU A 39 5.46 -0.23 -2.94
C GLU A 39 4.38 -1.30 -3.13
N SER A 40 3.11 -0.89 -2.98
CA SER A 40 2.02 -1.77 -3.35
C SER A 40 2.21 -2.00 -4.83
N LEU A 41 2.82 -3.14 -5.16
CA LEU A 41 2.83 -3.60 -6.53
C LEU A 41 1.35 -3.66 -6.88
N GLU A 42 0.92 -2.72 -7.73
CA GLU A 42 -0.41 -2.77 -8.31
C GLU A 42 -0.60 -4.21 -8.74
N SER A 43 -1.69 -4.83 -8.32
CA SER A 43 -1.99 -6.21 -8.67
C SER A 43 -2.17 -6.25 -10.18
N ASN A 44 -1.06 -6.41 -10.89
CA ASN A 44 -1.10 -6.74 -12.31
C ASN A 44 -2.05 -7.92 -12.43
N GLU A 45 -2.98 -7.85 -13.37
CA GLU A 45 -4.01 -8.87 -13.57
C GLU A 45 -3.36 -10.25 -13.43
N LYS A 46 -3.72 -10.96 -12.35
CA LYS A 46 -3.21 -12.33 -12.15
C LYS A 46 -3.53 -13.10 -13.40
N ALA A 47 -2.57 -13.84 -13.93
CA ALA A 47 -2.74 -14.58 -15.16
C ALA A 47 -4.01 -15.38 -15.08
N LEU A 48 -4.74 -15.25 -16.13
CA LEU A 48 -6.07 -15.76 -16.30
C LEU A 48 -6.05 -17.27 -16.19
N GLY A 49 -6.43 -17.78 -15.04
CA GLY A 49 -6.94 -19.14 -14.95
C GLY A 49 -8.14 -19.30 -15.89
N VAL A 50 -8.57 -20.52 -16.13
CA VAL A 50 -9.77 -20.74 -16.93
C VAL A 50 -10.96 -20.11 -16.20
N THR A 51 -11.69 -19.23 -16.88
CA THR A 51 -12.94 -18.68 -16.34
C THR A 51 -13.98 -19.78 -16.26
N ILE A 52 -14.50 -20.01 -15.07
CA ILE A 52 -15.52 -21.00 -14.76
C ILE A 52 -16.91 -20.40 -14.88
N TRP A 53 -17.03 -19.16 -14.41
CA TRP A 53 -18.25 -18.39 -14.38
C TRP A 53 -17.91 -16.91 -14.43
N SER A 54 -18.79 -16.11 -15.06
CA SER A 54 -18.66 -14.66 -15.07
C SER A 54 -20.02 -13.99 -15.14
N ASP A 55 -20.09 -12.77 -14.62
CA ASP A 55 -21.27 -11.93 -14.71
C ASP A 55 -20.83 -10.46 -14.81
N ASP A 56 -21.46 -9.69 -15.70
CA ASP A 56 -21.21 -8.29 -16.00
C ASP A 56 -22.42 -7.41 -15.67
N PHE A 57 -23.33 -7.91 -14.84
CA PHE A 57 -24.58 -7.28 -14.45
C PHE A 57 -25.53 -6.92 -15.62
N SER A 58 -25.28 -7.39 -16.83
CA SER A 58 -26.20 -7.24 -17.96
C SER A 58 -27.57 -7.89 -17.70
N THR A 59 -27.59 -8.86 -16.80
CA THR A 59 -28.81 -9.57 -16.35
C THR A 59 -28.99 -9.40 -14.84
N PRO A 60 -29.60 -8.31 -14.36
CA PRO A 60 -29.75 -8.05 -12.91
C PRO A 60 -30.44 -9.17 -12.13
N ALA A 61 -31.29 -10.00 -12.79
CA ALA A 61 -31.96 -11.14 -12.18
C ALA A 61 -30.99 -12.26 -11.73
N ASN A 62 -29.74 -12.25 -12.16
CA ASN A 62 -28.69 -13.14 -11.67
C ASN A 62 -28.28 -12.84 -10.22
N TRP A 63 -28.73 -11.71 -9.68
CA TRP A 63 -28.41 -11.25 -8.36
C TRP A 63 -29.65 -10.96 -7.51
N THR A 64 -29.52 -11.21 -6.23
CA THR A 64 -30.51 -10.86 -5.21
C THR A 64 -29.93 -9.76 -4.32
N VAL A 65 -30.70 -8.70 -4.14
CA VAL A 65 -30.37 -7.54 -3.31
C VAL A 65 -31.15 -7.59 -2.01
N ASP A 66 -30.47 -7.39 -0.88
CA ASP A 66 -31.10 -7.08 0.40
C ASP A 66 -30.62 -5.70 0.87
N ASN A 67 -31.49 -4.72 0.79
CA ASN A 67 -31.23 -3.34 1.19
C ASN A 67 -31.71 -3.05 2.62
N SER A 68 -31.78 -4.08 3.49
CA SER A 68 -32.08 -3.91 4.93
C SER A 68 -33.36 -3.12 5.19
N GLY A 69 -34.36 -3.25 4.30
CA GLY A 69 -35.64 -2.54 4.34
C GLY A 69 -35.59 -1.09 3.88
N GLN A 70 -34.44 -0.59 3.45
CA GLN A 70 -34.30 0.74 2.87
C GLN A 70 -34.85 0.77 1.45
N THR A 71 -35.37 1.93 1.03
CA THR A 71 -35.96 2.14 -0.31
C THR A 71 -35.44 3.45 -0.91
N GLY A 72 -35.41 3.53 -2.23
CA GLY A 72 -34.93 4.69 -2.97
C GLY A 72 -33.53 4.49 -3.54
N ILE A 73 -33.14 5.35 -4.45
CA ILE A 73 -31.85 5.27 -5.16
C ILE A 73 -30.66 5.61 -4.25
N ASP A 74 -30.88 6.30 -3.14
CA ASP A 74 -29.85 6.74 -2.20
C ASP A 74 -29.46 5.63 -1.20
N PHE A 75 -30.05 4.43 -1.29
CA PHE A 75 -29.84 3.39 -0.28
C PHE A 75 -29.68 1.99 -0.88
N GLY A 76 -28.56 1.37 -0.55
CA GLY A 76 -28.26 -0.02 -0.86
C GLY A 76 -27.74 -0.23 -2.27
N TRP A 77 -27.88 -1.47 -2.75
CA TRP A 77 -27.41 -1.88 -4.05
C TRP A 77 -28.41 -1.56 -5.16
N ASN A 78 -27.92 -0.93 -6.22
CA ASN A 78 -28.61 -0.74 -7.49
C ASN A 78 -27.79 -1.39 -8.61
N MET A 79 -28.45 -1.87 -9.67
CA MET A 79 -27.79 -2.46 -10.85
C MET A 79 -28.32 -1.78 -12.11
N ASN A 80 -27.53 -0.87 -12.66
CA ASN A 80 -27.86 -0.09 -13.86
C ASN A 80 -26.57 0.40 -14.53
N ASN A 81 -26.68 1.31 -15.49
CA ASN A 81 -25.57 1.91 -16.23
C ASN A 81 -25.37 3.39 -15.92
N THR A 82 -25.97 3.88 -14.85
CA THR A 82 -25.85 5.27 -14.37
C THR A 82 -25.36 5.28 -12.95
N SER A 83 -24.52 6.25 -12.60
CA SER A 83 -24.15 6.48 -11.21
C SER A 83 -25.24 7.31 -10.54
N ASP A 84 -25.94 6.69 -9.59
CA ASP A 84 -27.04 7.31 -8.84
C ASP A 84 -26.56 7.96 -7.53
N GLY A 85 -25.32 7.66 -7.11
CA GLY A 85 -24.73 8.19 -5.89
C GLY A 85 -24.33 9.66 -5.99
N TRP A 86 -24.42 10.37 -4.89
CA TRP A 86 -24.05 11.79 -4.79
C TRP A 86 -22.57 12.06 -5.05
N TRP A 87 -21.72 11.07 -4.80
CA TRP A 87 -20.27 11.23 -4.76
C TRP A 87 -19.62 11.29 -6.14
N SER A 88 -20.09 10.50 -7.08
CA SER A 88 -19.51 10.44 -8.42
C SER A 88 -20.61 10.36 -9.48
N THR A 89 -20.47 11.19 -10.50
CA THR A 89 -21.32 11.12 -11.70
C THR A 89 -20.75 10.19 -12.77
N ALA A 90 -19.53 9.69 -12.55
CA ALA A 90 -18.89 8.70 -13.41
C ALA A 90 -19.09 7.32 -12.81
N GLY A 91 -19.59 6.38 -13.59
CA GLY A 91 -19.65 4.98 -13.23
C GLY A 91 -18.28 4.31 -13.17
N ILE A 92 -18.27 3.00 -12.94
CA ILE A 92 -17.06 2.20 -13.01
C ILE A 92 -16.60 2.08 -14.48
N ASN A 93 -15.29 2.21 -14.69
CA ASN A 93 -14.69 2.11 -16.01
C ASN A 93 -14.23 0.68 -16.28
N SER A 94 -15.18 -0.27 -16.30
CA SER A 94 -14.94 -1.69 -16.50
C SER A 94 -14.72 -2.06 -17.97
N THR A 95 -14.30 -3.31 -18.22
CA THR A 95 -14.04 -3.79 -19.59
C THR A 95 -15.31 -4.18 -20.34
N SER A 96 -16.35 -4.65 -19.65
CA SER A 96 -17.64 -5.00 -20.26
C SER A 96 -18.43 -3.79 -20.71
N GLY A 97 -18.36 -2.68 -19.94
CA GLY A 97 -19.26 -1.54 -20.11
C GLY A 97 -20.73 -1.94 -19.79
N GLY A 98 -21.65 -1.02 -19.89
CA GLY A 98 -23.06 -1.33 -19.64
C GLY A 98 -23.46 -1.22 -18.17
N ASN A 99 -24.24 -2.17 -17.66
CA ASN A 99 -24.67 -2.17 -16.27
C ASN A 99 -23.52 -2.57 -15.33
N TYR A 100 -23.63 -2.11 -14.10
CA TYR A 100 -22.74 -2.49 -12.98
C TYR A 100 -23.56 -2.44 -11.68
N ALA A 101 -23.04 -3.01 -10.61
CA ALA A 101 -23.63 -2.88 -9.29
C ALA A 101 -23.03 -1.68 -8.57
N GLU A 102 -23.88 -0.78 -8.10
CA GLU A 102 -23.52 0.38 -7.30
C GLU A 102 -24.16 0.30 -5.92
N LEU A 103 -23.37 0.51 -4.87
CA LEU A 103 -23.87 0.68 -3.52
C LEU A 103 -23.72 2.13 -3.10
N VAL A 104 -24.80 2.68 -2.53
CA VAL A 104 -24.83 4.00 -1.88
C VAL A 104 -25.49 3.91 -0.51
N ASN A 105 -25.17 4.82 0.40
CA ASN A 105 -25.86 4.95 1.68
C ASN A 105 -25.99 6.41 2.08
N GLY A 106 -26.99 7.06 1.49
CA GLY A 106 -27.39 8.43 1.78
C GLY A 106 -26.80 9.47 0.84
N ASP A 107 -27.33 10.68 0.97
CA ASP A 107 -26.94 11.87 0.23
C ASP A 107 -26.70 13.04 1.21
N PRO A 108 -25.47 13.55 1.33
CA PRO A 108 -25.18 14.71 2.16
C PRO A 108 -25.67 16.03 1.57
N THR A 109 -26.03 16.06 0.27
CA THR A 109 -26.49 17.24 -0.43
C THR A 109 -27.99 17.42 -0.34
N ALA A 110 -28.74 16.37 0.04
CA ALA A 110 -30.16 16.44 0.32
C ALA A 110 -30.45 17.37 1.53
N SER A 111 -31.65 17.90 1.58
CA SER A 111 -32.09 18.79 2.67
C SER A 111 -33.40 18.30 3.29
N PRO A 112 -33.38 17.65 4.48
CA PRO A 112 -32.18 17.30 5.27
C PRO A 112 -31.31 16.21 4.59
N ALA A 113 -30.02 16.12 4.94
CA ALA A 113 -29.15 15.03 4.49
C ALA A 113 -29.74 13.68 4.87
N THR A 114 -29.68 12.72 3.95
CA THR A 114 -30.22 11.37 4.13
C THR A 114 -29.13 10.38 4.46
N GLN A 115 -29.36 9.46 5.37
CA GLN A 115 -28.50 8.32 5.69
C GLN A 115 -29.29 7.21 6.37
N ALA A 116 -28.87 5.97 6.18
CA ALA A 116 -29.34 4.84 6.98
C ALA A 116 -28.26 4.40 7.97
N LEU A 117 -28.69 4.12 9.20
CA LEU A 117 -27.83 3.86 10.35
C LEU A 117 -27.78 2.35 10.66
N ASN A 118 -26.58 1.84 10.97
CA ASN A 118 -26.38 0.45 11.41
C ASN A 118 -27.05 -0.58 10.48
N VAL A 119 -26.87 -0.40 9.16
CA VAL A 119 -27.42 -1.29 8.15
C VAL A 119 -26.35 -2.19 7.56
N VAL A 120 -26.79 -3.33 7.07
CA VAL A 120 -26.00 -4.27 6.29
C VAL A 120 -26.70 -4.49 4.96
N TYR A 121 -26.05 -4.10 3.88
CA TYR A 121 -26.54 -4.32 2.52
C TYR A 121 -25.85 -5.50 1.88
N THR A 122 -26.59 -6.36 1.20
CA THR A 122 -26.00 -7.51 0.50
C THR A 122 -26.42 -7.58 -0.95
N LEU A 123 -25.47 -7.97 -1.79
CA LEU A 123 -25.63 -8.33 -3.19
C LEU A 123 -25.15 -9.77 -3.36
N THR A 124 -26.06 -10.67 -3.67
CA THR A 124 -25.80 -12.13 -3.64
C THR A 124 -26.21 -12.77 -4.96
N THR A 125 -25.42 -13.72 -5.50
CA THR A 125 -25.85 -14.51 -6.66
C THR A 125 -27.19 -15.18 -6.39
N ALA A 126 -28.19 -15.00 -7.27
CA ALA A 126 -29.56 -15.48 -7.08
C ALA A 126 -29.65 -17.01 -7.11
N ALA A 127 -28.75 -17.65 -7.85
CA ALA A 127 -28.62 -19.10 -7.93
C ALA A 127 -27.18 -19.53 -7.58
N PRO A 128 -26.98 -20.80 -7.18
CA PRO A 128 -25.64 -21.34 -7.02
C PRO A 128 -24.90 -21.35 -8.36
N ILE A 129 -23.62 -21.01 -8.30
CA ILE A 129 -22.70 -21.20 -9.41
C ILE A 129 -22.24 -22.65 -9.40
N ASP A 130 -22.37 -23.34 -10.54
CA ASP A 130 -21.90 -24.70 -10.70
C ASP A 130 -20.36 -24.70 -10.83
N VAL A 131 -19.69 -25.28 -9.84
CA VAL A 131 -18.23 -25.46 -9.82
C VAL A 131 -17.81 -26.93 -9.90
N ALA A 132 -18.77 -27.86 -10.15
CA ALA A 132 -18.49 -29.27 -10.26
C ALA A 132 -17.60 -29.64 -11.46
N ALA A 133 -17.65 -28.84 -12.53
CA ALA A 133 -16.80 -28.99 -13.72
C ALA A 133 -15.29 -28.89 -13.43
N LEU A 134 -14.90 -28.38 -12.26
CA LEU A 134 -13.51 -28.33 -11.81
C LEU A 134 -12.91 -29.67 -11.39
N GLY A 135 -13.65 -30.76 -11.56
CA GLY A 135 -13.17 -32.13 -11.23
C GLY A 135 -12.85 -32.32 -9.75
N GLY A 136 -13.51 -31.54 -8.88
CA GLY A 136 -13.26 -31.63 -7.45
C GLY A 136 -12.14 -30.73 -6.93
N SER A 137 -11.70 -29.75 -7.70
CA SER A 137 -10.70 -28.78 -7.27
C SER A 137 -11.35 -27.67 -6.43
N ASN A 138 -10.70 -27.30 -5.32
CA ASN A 138 -11.02 -26.09 -4.56
C ASN A 138 -10.13 -24.90 -4.95
N GLN A 139 -9.29 -25.05 -5.98
CA GLN A 139 -8.29 -24.09 -6.41
C GLN A 139 -8.90 -23.06 -7.36
N ILE A 140 -9.68 -22.17 -6.81
CA ILE A 140 -10.38 -21.09 -7.52
C ILE A 140 -10.20 -19.74 -6.84
N SER A 141 -10.29 -18.68 -7.63
CA SER A 141 -10.27 -17.29 -7.16
C SER A 141 -11.53 -16.57 -7.63
N LEU A 142 -12.02 -15.66 -6.78
CA LEU A 142 -12.97 -14.62 -7.12
C LEU A 142 -12.22 -13.41 -7.63
N GLN A 143 -12.53 -12.95 -8.84
CA GLN A 143 -11.97 -11.73 -9.44
C GLN A 143 -13.11 -10.79 -9.83
N PHE A 144 -12.88 -9.49 -9.68
CA PHE A 144 -13.82 -8.47 -10.10
C PHE A 144 -13.14 -7.11 -10.25
N LYS A 145 -13.80 -6.20 -10.96
CA LYS A 145 -13.42 -4.79 -11.00
C LYS A 145 -14.23 -4.04 -9.96
N GLN A 146 -13.59 -3.07 -9.31
CA GLN A 146 -14.25 -2.21 -8.33
C GLN A 146 -13.84 -0.75 -8.51
N TYR A 147 -14.72 0.15 -8.05
CA TYR A 147 -14.46 1.57 -7.93
C TYR A 147 -15.19 2.10 -6.70
N GLY A 148 -14.73 3.18 -6.12
CA GLY A 148 -15.34 3.75 -4.93
C GLY A 148 -14.31 4.28 -3.94
N ALA A 149 -14.72 4.42 -2.71
CA ALA A 149 -13.84 4.79 -1.60
C ALA A 149 -14.40 4.25 -0.28
N ARG A 150 -13.49 4.00 0.65
CA ARG A 150 -13.84 3.69 2.04
C ARG A 150 -13.94 4.96 2.86
N PHE A 151 -14.88 4.95 3.81
CA PHE A 151 -14.94 5.95 4.87
C PHE A 151 -15.17 5.27 6.22
N ASN A 152 -16.39 5.22 6.74
CA ASN A 152 -16.73 4.56 8.01
C ASN A 152 -17.59 3.32 7.75
N ASP A 153 -17.11 2.48 6.86
CA ASP A 153 -17.77 1.30 6.33
C ASP A 153 -16.82 0.10 6.21
N LEU A 154 -17.41 -1.09 6.18
CA LEU A 154 -16.74 -2.34 5.85
C LEU A 154 -17.32 -2.92 4.57
N GLN A 155 -16.45 -3.13 3.60
CA GLN A 155 -16.75 -3.73 2.31
C GLN A 155 -16.14 -5.14 2.28
N GLU A 156 -16.98 -6.17 2.19
CA GLU A 156 -16.57 -7.56 2.31
C GLU A 156 -17.02 -8.42 1.13
N MET A 157 -16.23 -9.42 0.81
CA MET A 157 -16.55 -10.51 -0.07
C MET A 157 -16.79 -11.77 0.76
N LEU A 158 -17.95 -12.42 0.56
CA LEU A 158 -18.32 -13.65 1.24
C LEU A 158 -18.68 -14.74 0.24
N ILE A 159 -18.49 -15.98 0.65
CA ILE A 159 -18.93 -17.14 -0.11
C ILE A 159 -19.79 -18.08 0.75
N SER A 160 -20.56 -18.90 0.08
CA SER A 160 -21.32 -19.99 0.71
C SER A 160 -21.35 -21.20 -0.20
N THR A 161 -21.25 -22.41 0.39
CA THR A 161 -21.40 -23.68 -0.32
C THR A 161 -22.80 -24.29 -0.15
N ASN A 162 -23.68 -23.65 0.63
CA ASN A 162 -25.04 -24.13 0.92
C ASN A 162 -26.12 -23.03 0.84
N GLY A 163 -25.73 -21.78 0.48
CA GLY A 163 -26.63 -20.63 0.37
C GLY A 163 -27.09 -20.04 1.70
N THR A 164 -26.72 -20.61 2.85
CA THR A 164 -27.20 -20.19 4.18
C THR A 164 -26.09 -19.81 5.14
N THR A 165 -24.96 -20.51 5.11
CA THR A 165 -23.79 -20.24 5.95
C THR A 165 -22.75 -19.50 5.11
N TRP A 166 -22.36 -18.31 5.58
CA TRP A 166 -21.47 -17.41 4.86
C TRP A 166 -20.10 -17.31 5.53
N VAL A 167 -19.06 -17.29 4.72
CA VAL A 167 -17.67 -17.14 5.15
C VAL A 167 -17.11 -15.89 4.49
N SER A 168 -16.59 -14.94 5.28
CA SER A 168 -15.86 -13.77 4.76
C SER A 168 -14.51 -14.24 4.21
N VAL A 169 -14.25 -13.96 2.93
CA VAL A 169 -13.04 -14.41 2.23
C VAL A 169 -12.11 -13.24 1.90
N GLY A 170 -12.60 -12.02 2.04
CA GLY A 170 -11.80 -10.83 1.81
C GLY A 170 -12.58 -9.56 2.12
N ASN A 171 -11.84 -8.45 2.21
CA ASN A 171 -12.40 -7.12 2.45
C ASN A 171 -11.51 -6.05 1.81
N ASN A 172 -11.89 -4.78 1.96
CA ASN A 172 -11.15 -3.62 1.49
C ASN A 172 -10.46 -2.84 2.62
N LEU A 173 -10.16 -3.47 3.77
CA LEU A 173 -9.47 -2.80 4.89
C LEU A 173 -8.02 -2.41 4.55
N ASP A 174 -7.43 -3.02 3.53
CA ASP A 174 -6.14 -2.67 2.92
C ASP A 174 -6.16 -1.31 2.20
N LYS A 175 -7.34 -0.85 1.76
CA LYS A 175 -7.49 0.44 1.10
C LYS A 175 -7.54 1.59 2.11
N SER A 176 -6.90 2.71 1.79
CA SER A 176 -6.92 3.90 2.64
C SER A 176 -8.33 4.48 2.80
N VAL A 177 -8.61 5.03 3.98
CA VAL A 177 -9.86 5.75 4.21
C VAL A 177 -9.78 7.13 3.57
N LEU A 178 -10.74 7.48 2.71
CA LEU A 178 -10.85 8.80 2.12
C LEU A 178 -11.49 9.77 3.14
N SER A 179 -10.79 10.82 3.49
CA SER A 179 -11.27 11.84 4.42
C SER A 179 -10.69 13.21 4.09
N ALA A 180 -11.17 14.25 4.75
CA ALA A 180 -10.65 15.60 4.60
C ALA A 180 -9.15 15.72 5.00
N SER A 181 -8.65 14.80 5.81
CA SER A 181 -7.26 14.77 6.27
C SER A 181 -6.34 13.91 5.37
N GLY A 182 -6.86 13.21 4.38
CA GLY A 182 -6.08 12.41 3.44
C GLY A 182 -6.81 11.17 2.93
N GLY A 183 -6.06 10.28 2.30
CA GLY A 183 -6.58 9.11 1.60
C GLY A 183 -6.95 9.39 0.16
N SER A 184 -7.38 8.37 -0.55
CA SER A 184 -7.77 8.47 -1.96
C SER A 184 -8.92 7.51 -2.27
N ALA A 185 -9.68 7.83 -3.32
CA ALA A 185 -10.55 6.87 -3.98
C ALA A 185 -9.73 5.72 -4.57
N TYR A 186 -10.39 4.59 -4.84
CA TYR A 186 -9.80 3.51 -5.60
C TYR A 186 -9.46 3.97 -7.02
N THR A 187 -8.52 3.30 -7.66
CA THR A 187 -8.30 3.44 -9.10
C THR A 187 -9.62 3.10 -9.82
N ASN A 188 -9.90 3.73 -10.95
CA ASN A 188 -11.12 3.43 -11.72
C ASN A 188 -10.77 2.78 -13.08
N PRO A 189 -10.89 1.44 -13.23
CA PRO A 189 -11.27 0.47 -12.20
C PRO A 189 -10.06 0.00 -11.40
N ASP A 190 -10.30 -0.43 -10.16
CA ASP A 190 -9.37 -1.23 -9.36
C ASP A 190 -9.69 -2.71 -9.59
N SER A 191 -8.66 -3.55 -9.74
CA SER A 191 -8.83 -4.99 -9.91
C SER A 191 -8.63 -5.71 -8.59
N LYS A 192 -9.62 -6.47 -8.13
CA LYS A 192 -9.53 -7.29 -6.91
C LYS A 192 -9.53 -8.77 -7.28
N SER A 193 -8.63 -9.52 -6.65
CA SER A 193 -8.59 -10.98 -6.76
C SER A 193 -8.47 -11.58 -5.37
N VAL A 194 -9.33 -12.54 -5.06
CA VAL A 194 -9.40 -13.21 -3.76
C VAL A 194 -9.27 -14.71 -3.99
N ASN A 195 -8.20 -15.33 -3.48
CA ASN A 195 -8.04 -16.79 -3.54
C ASN A 195 -9.02 -17.45 -2.57
N LEU A 196 -9.89 -18.31 -3.06
CA LEU A 196 -10.92 -18.98 -2.28
C LEU A 196 -10.45 -20.32 -1.70
N ALA A 197 -9.34 -20.88 -2.17
CA ALA A 197 -8.86 -22.20 -1.76
C ALA A 197 -8.72 -22.39 -0.24
N PRO A 198 -8.25 -21.41 0.55
CA PRO A 198 -8.16 -21.54 2.01
C PRO A 198 -9.51 -21.68 2.71
N PHE A 199 -10.59 -21.23 2.08
CA PHE A 199 -11.94 -21.16 2.65
C PHE A 199 -12.84 -22.29 2.20
N LEU A 200 -12.43 -23.07 1.20
CA LEU A 200 -13.18 -24.17 0.62
C LEU A 200 -12.70 -25.51 1.21
N THR A 201 -13.49 -26.10 2.08
CA THR A 201 -13.23 -27.45 2.60
C THR A 201 -13.80 -28.49 1.64
N GLY A 202 -12.94 -29.36 1.13
CA GLY A 202 -13.32 -30.35 0.13
C GLY A 202 -13.51 -29.71 -1.25
N ALA A 203 -14.25 -30.39 -2.12
CA ALA A 203 -14.54 -29.93 -3.47
C ALA A 203 -16.03 -29.63 -3.57
N PRO A 204 -16.47 -28.39 -3.35
CA PRO A 204 -17.88 -28.05 -3.45
C PRO A 204 -18.33 -28.21 -4.90
N SER A 205 -19.57 -28.66 -5.11
CA SER A 205 -20.20 -28.65 -6.43
C SER A 205 -20.89 -27.33 -6.75
N GLN A 206 -21.15 -26.54 -5.72
CA GLN A 206 -21.92 -25.30 -5.80
C GLN A 206 -21.30 -24.21 -4.94
N LEU A 207 -21.36 -22.96 -5.42
CA LEU A 207 -20.86 -21.81 -4.72
C LEU A 207 -21.79 -20.61 -4.93
N TRP A 208 -22.07 -19.87 -3.87
CA TRP A 208 -22.67 -18.55 -3.92
C TRP A 208 -21.63 -17.50 -3.60
N VAL A 209 -21.70 -16.35 -4.27
CA VAL A 209 -20.88 -15.16 -4.00
C VAL A 209 -21.75 -14.06 -3.45
N ARG A 210 -21.26 -13.35 -2.44
CA ARG A 210 -21.92 -12.18 -1.85
C ARG A 210 -20.94 -11.05 -1.67
N PHE A 211 -21.36 -9.85 -2.08
CA PHE A 211 -20.75 -8.59 -1.69
C PHE A 211 -21.60 -7.98 -0.56
N GLN A 212 -20.93 -7.62 0.52
CA GLN A 212 -21.59 -7.09 1.71
C GLN A 212 -20.98 -5.77 2.11
N TRP A 213 -21.81 -4.82 2.42
CA TRP A 213 -21.42 -3.53 2.94
C TRP A 213 -22.08 -3.29 4.30
N THR A 214 -21.27 -2.89 5.29
CA THR A 214 -21.74 -2.66 6.67
C THR A 214 -21.40 -1.22 7.07
N THR A 215 -22.40 -0.46 7.54
CA THR A 215 -22.18 0.88 8.09
C THR A 215 -21.52 0.83 9.46
N ASN A 216 -20.98 1.98 9.88
CA ASN A 216 -20.44 2.21 11.22
C ASN A 216 -19.33 1.22 11.59
N TYR A 217 -18.33 1.14 10.75
CA TYR A 217 -17.17 0.30 10.97
C TYR A 217 -15.86 1.12 10.97
N PRO A 218 -15.04 1.03 12.03
CA PRO A 218 -15.35 0.39 13.32
C PRO A 218 -16.49 1.11 14.04
N SER A 219 -17.25 0.39 14.85
CA SER A 219 -18.49 0.83 15.51
C SER A 219 -18.26 1.87 16.62
N SER A 220 -17.64 3.00 16.28
CA SER A 220 -17.25 4.05 17.23
C SER A 220 -17.75 5.44 16.86
N ALA A 221 -18.36 5.60 15.68
CA ALA A 221 -18.84 6.90 15.24
C ALA A 221 -20.16 7.26 15.91
N THR A 222 -20.21 8.47 16.47
CA THR A 222 -21.42 9.06 17.07
C THR A 222 -22.07 10.10 16.15
N ASN A 223 -21.32 10.61 15.17
CA ASN A 223 -21.83 11.56 14.18
C ASN A 223 -22.49 10.79 13.01
N PRO A 224 -23.80 10.92 12.79
CA PRO A 224 -24.50 10.19 11.74
C PRO A 224 -24.01 10.50 10.32
N ASN A 225 -23.46 11.68 10.07
CA ASN A 225 -22.96 12.05 8.75
C ASN A 225 -21.77 11.19 8.28
N VAL A 226 -21.05 10.52 9.19
CA VAL A 226 -19.95 9.62 8.84
C VAL A 226 -20.45 8.29 8.25
N TRP A 227 -21.76 8.01 8.25
CA TRP A 227 -22.35 6.80 7.68
C TRP A 227 -22.83 6.99 6.23
N ILE A 228 -22.79 8.22 5.71
CA ILE A 228 -22.97 8.48 4.29
C ILE A 228 -21.73 7.97 3.57
N THR A 229 -21.91 7.05 2.61
CA THR A 229 -20.80 6.45 1.89
C THR A 229 -20.44 7.20 0.61
N TYR A 230 -19.19 7.05 0.18
CA TYR A 230 -18.73 7.47 -1.15
C TYR A 230 -19.21 6.53 -2.26
N GLY A 231 -19.76 5.37 -1.92
CA GLY A 231 -20.16 4.34 -2.88
C GLY A 231 -19.11 3.25 -3.08
N TRP A 232 -19.61 2.08 -3.50
CA TRP A 232 -18.80 0.92 -3.89
C TRP A 232 -19.43 0.32 -5.15
N TYR A 233 -18.72 0.45 -6.26
CA TYR A 233 -19.13 -0.04 -7.58
C TYR A 233 -18.40 -1.33 -7.88
N ILE A 234 -19.12 -2.31 -8.46
CA ILE A 234 -18.56 -3.64 -8.78
C ILE A 234 -19.02 -4.00 -10.18
N ASP A 235 -18.08 -4.56 -10.96
CA ASP A 235 -18.36 -5.11 -12.28
C ASP A 235 -17.38 -6.23 -12.65
N ASP A 236 -17.61 -6.88 -13.81
CA ASP A 236 -16.74 -7.92 -14.36
C ASP A 236 -16.41 -9.03 -13.35
N VAL A 237 -17.42 -9.53 -12.62
CA VAL A 237 -17.24 -10.56 -11.60
C VAL A 237 -16.95 -11.92 -12.27
N LYS A 238 -15.90 -12.62 -11.81
CA LYS A 238 -15.48 -13.91 -12.37
C LYS A 238 -15.08 -14.88 -11.26
N LEU A 239 -15.37 -16.16 -11.47
CA LEU A 239 -14.65 -17.26 -10.82
C LEU A 239 -13.69 -17.86 -11.83
N VAL A 240 -12.41 -17.96 -11.43
CA VAL A 240 -11.35 -18.49 -12.28
C VAL A 240 -10.58 -19.58 -11.54
N THR A 241 -9.98 -20.52 -12.27
CA THR A 241 -9.05 -21.48 -11.67
C THR A 241 -7.78 -20.78 -11.25
N ASN A 242 -7.17 -21.22 -10.15
CA ASN A 242 -5.87 -20.72 -9.75
C ASN A 242 -4.78 -21.23 -10.70
N PRO A 243 -3.70 -20.47 -10.94
CA PRO A 243 -2.55 -20.93 -11.69
C PRO A 243 -1.93 -22.16 -11.04
N THR A 244 -1.28 -23.00 -11.83
CA THR A 244 -0.59 -24.20 -11.31
C THR A 244 0.68 -23.81 -10.59
N ASN A 245 1.47 -22.91 -11.19
CA ASN A 245 2.73 -22.40 -10.67
C ASN A 245 2.68 -20.89 -10.75
N ASP A 246 2.75 -20.20 -9.62
CA ASP A 246 2.66 -18.74 -9.56
C ASP A 246 3.46 -18.25 -8.36
N LEU A 247 4.58 -17.62 -8.61
CA LEU A 247 5.34 -16.89 -7.61
C LEU A 247 5.11 -15.40 -7.82
N ALA A 248 4.80 -14.67 -6.77
CA ALA A 248 4.63 -13.23 -6.79
C ALA A 248 5.58 -12.56 -5.81
N VAL A 249 6.22 -11.48 -6.22
CA VAL A 249 6.97 -10.62 -5.30
C VAL A 249 5.98 -9.69 -4.61
N THR A 250 5.85 -9.84 -3.28
CA THR A 250 4.92 -9.05 -2.46
C THR A 250 5.62 -7.96 -1.65
N GLY A 251 6.92 -8.03 -1.53
CA GLY A 251 7.74 -7.03 -0.87
C GLY A 251 9.20 -7.12 -1.30
N THR A 252 9.91 -6.01 -1.26
CA THR A 252 11.36 -5.99 -1.50
C THR A 252 12.03 -5.07 -0.51
N ASP A 253 13.24 -5.43 -0.08
CA ASP A 253 14.08 -4.58 0.73
C ASP A 253 15.52 -4.61 0.24
N TRP A 254 16.24 -3.53 0.51
CA TRP A 254 17.67 -3.41 0.23
C TRP A 254 18.28 -2.35 1.14
N GLY A 255 19.58 -2.36 1.31
CA GLY A 255 20.26 -1.29 2.03
C GLY A 255 21.37 -1.77 2.94
N SER A 256 22.00 -0.81 3.59
CA SER A 256 23.02 -1.08 4.60
C SER A 256 22.38 -1.01 5.99
N VAL A 257 22.47 -2.11 6.74
CA VAL A 257 21.90 -2.21 8.11
C VAL A 257 20.40 -1.84 8.13
N GLY A 258 19.64 -2.20 7.08
CA GLY A 258 18.20 -1.92 6.97
C GLY A 258 17.85 -0.48 6.58
N LEU A 259 18.81 0.32 6.11
CA LEU A 259 18.55 1.68 5.64
C LEU A 259 18.92 1.83 4.16
N HIS A 260 17.99 2.37 3.37
CA HIS A 260 18.22 2.70 1.97
C HIS A 260 19.02 4.00 1.84
N TYR A 261 20.07 3.98 1.02
CA TYR A 261 20.87 5.14 0.69
C TYR A 261 20.97 5.31 -0.83
N TYR A 262 20.41 6.38 -1.36
CA TYR A 262 20.47 6.68 -2.81
C TYR A 262 21.69 7.49 -3.21
N GLN A 263 22.34 8.17 -2.23
CA GLN A 263 23.63 8.82 -2.39
C GLN A 263 24.51 8.41 -1.21
N ILE A 264 25.69 7.86 -1.48
CA ILE A 264 26.60 7.33 -0.48
C ILE A 264 27.95 8.06 -0.64
N PRO A 265 28.44 8.80 0.37
CA PRO A 265 29.80 9.34 0.31
C PRO A 265 30.84 8.23 0.21
N THR A 266 31.94 8.45 -0.52
CA THR A 266 33.03 7.46 -0.61
C THR A 266 33.53 6.97 0.74
N ALA A 267 33.49 7.82 1.77
CA ALA A 267 33.89 7.48 3.14
C ALA A 267 32.83 6.69 3.92
N GLN A 268 31.59 6.59 3.42
CA GLN A 268 30.47 5.94 4.09
C GLN A 268 30.02 4.66 3.37
N VAL A 269 30.84 4.15 2.45
CA VAL A 269 30.54 2.90 1.75
C VAL A 269 30.50 1.74 2.75
N ALA A 270 29.41 0.97 2.69
CA ALA A 270 29.17 -0.18 3.56
C ALA A 270 28.50 -1.32 2.77
N PRO A 271 28.51 -2.56 3.28
CA PRO A 271 27.81 -3.67 2.66
C PRO A 271 26.30 -3.42 2.56
N ILE A 272 25.72 -3.81 1.43
CA ILE A 272 24.30 -3.69 1.09
C ILE A 272 23.71 -5.09 1.02
N ASP A 273 22.58 -5.28 1.72
CA ASP A 273 21.73 -6.46 1.65
C ASP A 273 20.64 -6.30 0.62
N PHE A 274 20.14 -7.41 0.09
CA PHE A 274 18.98 -7.47 -0.78
C PHE A 274 18.07 -8.61 -0.34
N SER A 275 16.78 -8.34 -0.17
CA SER A 275 15.79 -9.34 0.16
C SER A 275 14.48 -9.13 -0.60
N ALA A 276 13.66 -10.16 -0.64
CA ALA A 276 12.30 -10.10 -1.18
C ALA A 276 11.37 -11.03 -0.40
N ASP A 277 10.13 -10.60 -0.25
CA ASP A 277 9.02 -11.44 0.18
C ASP A 277 8.37 -12.05 -1.06
N ILE A 278 8.39 -13.37 -1.15
CA ILE A 278 7.88 -14.11 -2.29
C ILE A 278 6.69 -14.95 -1.83
N PHE A 279 5.53 -14.69 -2.42
CA PHE A 279 4.29 -15.44 -2.22
C PHE A 279 4.12 -16.49 -3.30
N ASN A 280 3.75 -17.70 -2.93
CA ASN A 280 3.33 -18.74 -3.86
C ASN A 280 1.80 -18.72 -4.01
N GLY A 281 1.31 -18.08 -5.06
CA GLY A 281 -0.12 -18.02 -5.41
C GLY A 281 -0.62 -19.23 -6.19
N GLY A 282 0.30 -20.11 -6.59
CA GLY A 282 0.01 -21.31 -7.37
C GLY A 282 -0.48 -22.49 -6.52
N VAL A 283 -1.02 -23.49 -7.21
CA VAL A 283 -1.49 -24.76 -6.61
C VAL A 283 -0.34 -25.63 -6.12
N ASN A 284 0.77 -25.65 -6.87
CA ASN A 284 1.92 -26.47 -6.57
C ASN A 284 2.89 -25.77 -5.61
N ASN A 285 3.54 -26.55 -4.76
CA ASN A 285 4.74 -26.07 -4.05
C ASN A 285 5.81 -25.72 -5.07
N GLN A 286 6.48 -24.59 -4.86
CA GLN A 286 7.57 -24.13 -5.72
C GLN A 286 8.91 -24.48 -5.08
N SER A 287 9.76 -25.21 -5.81
CA SER A 287 11.05 -25.66 -5.35
C SER A 287 12.17 -24.82 -5.97
N ASN A 288 13.32 -24.77 -5.27
CA ASN A 288 14.50 -24.08 -5.73
C ASN A 288 14.29 -22.58 -6.02
N VAL A 289 13.35 -21.97 -5.26
CA VAL A 289 13.06 -20.54 -5.37
C VAL A 289 14.26 -19.74 -4.91
N LYS A 290 14.71 -18.78 -5.74
CA LYS A 290 15.86 -17.90 -5.47
C LYS A 290 15.56 -16.48 -5.88
N LEU A 291 16.00 -15.54 -5.05
CA LEU A 291 16.21 -14.15 -5.44
C LEU A 291 17.59 -14.03 -6.08
N ASN A 292 17.66 -13.53 -7.29
CA ASN A 292 18.92 -13.23 -7.99
C ASN A 292 19.08 -11.72 -8.12
N VAL A 293 20.29 -11.24 -7.92
CA VAL A 293 20.67 -9.82 -7.99
C VAL A 293 21.86 -9.66 -8.91
N ASN A 294 21.81 -8.66 -9.77
CA ASN A 294 22.91 -8.29 -10.66
C ASN A 294 23.12 -6.77 -10.59
N VAL A 295 24.35 -6.36 -10.30
CA VAL A 295 24.74 -4.95 -10.21
C VAL A 295 25.61 -4.60 -11.43
N ASN A 296 25.26 -3.51 -12.12
CA ASN A 296 25.99 -2.97 -13.27
C ASN A 296 26.39 -4.06 -14.30
N SER A 297 25.42 -4.91 -14.64
CA SER A 297 25.59 -5.98 -15.65
C SER A 297 26.77 -6.92 -15.37
N GLY A 298 27.02 -7.26 -14.12
CA GLY A 298 28.01 -8.26 -13.72
C GLY A 298 29.13 -7.78 -12.81
N ALA A 299 29.13 -6.51 -12.38
CA ALA A 299 30.04 -6.03 -11.34
C ALA A 299 29.86 -6.80 -10.01
N PHE A 300 28.62 -7.23 -9.74
CA PHE A 300 28.27 -8.18 -8.70
C PHE A 300 27.10 -9.04 -9.20
N VAL A 301 27.19 -10.34 -8.91
CA VAL A 301 26.10 -11.30 -9.12
C VAL A 301 25.95 -12.11 -7.84
N GLY A 302 24.77 -12.03 -7.23
CA GLY A 302 24.44 -12.73 -6.01
C GLY A 302 23.10 -13.45 -6.10
N SER A 303 22.93 -14.49 -5.29
CA SER A 303 21.66 -15.21 -5.17
C SER A 303 21.39 -15.58 -3.73
N SER A 304 20.11 -15.70 -3.38
CA SER A 304 19.72 -16.31 -2.11
C SER A 304 20.04 -17.82 -2.12
N ALA A 305 20.04 -18.44 -0.95
CA ALA A 305 19.94 -19.89 -0.87
C ALA A 305 18.65 -20.36 -1.54
N PRO A 306 18.63 -21.57 -2.16
CA PRO A 306 17.40 -22.13 -2.71
C PRO A 306 16.40 -22.45 -1.60
N ALA A 307 15.14 -22.13 -1.81
CA ALA A 307 14.07 -22.38 -0.85
C ALA A 307 12.90 -23.14 -1.51
N THR A 308 12.07 -23.77 -0.68
CA THR A 308 10.77 -24.29 -1.10
C THR A 308 9.68 -23.44 -0.47
N ILE A 309 8.76 -22.94 -1.29
CA ILE A 309 7.59 -22.20 -0.83
C ILE A 309 6.34 -23.05 -1.12
N VAL A 310 5.64 -23.43 -0.07
CA VAL A 310 4.40 -24.21 -0.22
C VAL A 310 3.30 -23.34 -0.79
N SER A 311 2.29 -23.98 -1.40
CA SER A 311 1.13 -23.26 -1.94
C SER A 311 0.52 -22.34 -0.88
N LEU A 312 0.21 -21.11 -1.25
CA LEU A 312 -0.43 -20.07 -0.43
C LEU A 312 0.43 -19.52 0.74
N ASP A 313 1.72 -19.82 0.74
CA ASP A 313 2.64 -19.32 1.75
C ASP A 313 3.55 -18.21 1.20
N THR A 314 4.10 -17.41 2.10
CA THR A 314 5.05 -16.34 1.79
C THR A 314 6.36 -16.62 2.52
N LEU A 315 7.47 -16.43 1.81
CA LEU A 315 8.79 -16.57 2.39
C LEU A 315 9.64 -15.35 2.06
N ASN A 316 10.30 -14.79 3.09
CA ASN A 316 11.35 -13.81 2.87
C ASN A 316 12.65 -14.54 2.49
N VAL A 317 13.25 -14.15 1.39
CA VAL A 317 14.53 -14.65 0.90
C VAL A 317 15.53 -13.52 0.81
N THR A 318 16.76 -13.75 1.31
CA THR A 318 17.84 -12.77 1.32
C THR A 318 19.03 -13.30 0.53
N VAL A 319 19.66 -12.44 -0.27
CA VAL A 319 20.87 -12.78 -1.01
C VAL A 319 22.00 -13.14 -0.02
N ALA A 320 22.63 -14.28 -0.24
CA ALA A 320 23.57 -14.85 0.72
C ALA A 320 24.85 -14.01 0.91
N THR A 321 25.22 -13.20 -0.08
CA THR A 321 26.43 -12.37 -0.06
C THR A 321 26.04 -10.91 -0.22
N GLN A 322 26.50 -10.06 0.69
CA GLN A 322 26.31 -8.61 0.60
C GLN A 322 27.12 -8.01 -0.56
N PHE A 323 26.58 -7.01 -1.19
CA PHE A 323 27.30 -6.18 -2.16
C PHE A 323 27.95 -5.00 -1.45
N THR A 324 29.23 -4.76 -1.66
CA THR A 324 29.91 -3.53 -1.21
C THR A 324 30.32 -2.70 -2.42
N PRO A 325 29.74 -1.50 -2.61
CA PRO A 325 30.17 -0.60 -3.67
C PRO A 325 31.66 -0.24 -3.55
N ALA A 326 32.29 0.08 -4.66
CA ALA A 326 33.65 0.64 -4.59
C ALA A 326 33.61 2.03 -3.92
N ALA A 327 34.61 2.33 -3.10
CA ALA A 327 34.78 3.64 -2.45
C ALA A 327 35.30 4.72 -3.43
N THR A 328 34.73 4.73 -4.64
CA THR A 328 35.03 5.69 -5.71
C THR A 328 33.71 6.19 -6.30
N VAL A 329 33.71 7.43 -6.76
CA VAL A 329 32.50 8.02 -7.39
C VAL A 329 32.02 7.15 -8.56
N GLY A 330 30.74 6.80 -8.54
CA GLY A 330 30.14 5.93 -9.55
C GLY A 330 28.64 5.76 -9.38
N ALA A 331 27.97 5.43 -10.47
CA ALA A 331 26.55 5.09 -10.50
C ALA A 331 26.38 3.57 -10.48
N TYR A 332 25.35 3.13 -9.78
CA TYR A 332 24.98 1.73 -9.65
C TYR A 332 23.53 1.51 -10.05
N THR A 333 23.30 0.49 -10.85
CA THR A 333 21.98 -0.03 -11.19
C THR A 333 21.93 -1.50 -10.76
N VAL A 334 20.91 -1.83 -9.98
CA VAL A 334 20.68 -3.17 -9.47
C VAL A 334 19.43 -3.73 -10.11
N THR A 335 19.56 -4.79 -10.86
CA THR A 335 18.45 -5.57 -11.39
C THR A 335 18.22 -6.80 -10.51
N ARG A 336 16.97 -7.18 -10.36
CA ARG A 336 16.57 -8.31 -9.49
C ARG A 336 15.51 -9.15 -10.20
N ASN A 337 15.58 -10.46 -10.00
CA ASN A 337 14.56 -11.38 -10.47
C ASN A 337 14.47 -12.61 -9.57
N ILE A 338 13.32 -13.28 -9.61
CA ILE A 338 13.14 -14.58 -8.97
C ILE A 338 13.20 -15.70 -9.99
N THR A 339 13.68 -16.86 -9.56
CA THR A 339 13.71 -18.10 -10.35
C THR A 339 13.27 -19.28 -9.50
N ALA A 340 12.69 -20.30 -10.13
CA ALA A 340 12.31 -21.56 -9.54
C ALA A 340 12.52 -22.71 -10.53
N ASP A 341 12.28 -23.95 -10.09
CA ASP A 341 12.36 -25.12 -11.00
C ASP A 341 11.20 -25.16 -11.99
N SER A 342 10.00 -24.71 -11.58
CA SER A 342 8.83 -24.68 -12.45
C SER A 342 8.77 -23.38 -13.26
N THR A 343 8.26 -23.46 -14.47
CA THR A 343 7.89 -22.25 -15.24
C THR A 343 6.69 -21.60 -14.57
N ASP A 344 6.80 -20.30 -14.36
CA ASP A 344 5.74 -19.50 -13.76
C ASP A 344 4.65 -19.16 -14.78
N ASP A 345 3.41 -19.42 -14.41
CA ASP A 345 2.22 -19.16 -15.25
C ASP A 345 1.88 -17.66 -15.31
N VAL A 346 2.41 -16.85 -14.36
CA VAL A 346 2.09 -15.43 -14.17
C VAL A 346 3.35 -14.58 -14.04
N SER A 347 4.29 -14.74 -14.90
CA SER A 347 5.62 -14.13 -14.82
C SER A 347 5.64 -12.59 -14.67
N ALA A 348 4.53 -11.90 -14.95
CA ALA A 348 4.42 -10.44 -14.81
C ALA A 348 4.49 -9.96 -13.36
N ASN A 349 4.04 -10.75 -12.38
CA ASN A 349 4.07 -10.42 -10.95
C ASN A 349 5.40 -10.79 -10.27
N ASN A 350 6.36 -11.34 -11.04
CA ASN A 350 7.73 -11.65 -10.60
C ASN A 350 8.69 -10.49 -10.79
N THR A 351 8.24 -9.38 -11.39
CA THR A 351 9.09 -8.24 -11.73
C THR A 351 9.32 -7.35 -10.52
N MET A 352 10.50 -6.77 -10.44
CA MET A 352 10.90 -5.78 -9.44
C MET A 352 11.51 -4.59 -10.16
N SER A 353 11.17 -3.38 -9.73
CA SER A 353 11.79 -2.17 -10.27
C SER A 353 13.29 -2.17 -10.00
N ASP A 354 14.07 -1.66 -10.95
CA ASP A 354 15.51 -1.48 -10.76
C ASP A 354 15.79 -0.50 -9.62
N ILE A 355 16.82 -0.81 -8.84
CA ILE A 355 17.34 0.13 -7.83
C ILE A 355 18.46 0.92 -8.47
N THR A 356 18.44 2.23 -8.32
CA THR A 356 19.55 3.11 -8.74
C THR A 356 20.06 3.90 -7.56
N PHE A 357 21.37 3.92 -7.36
CA PHE A 357 22.03 4.76 -6.37
C PHE A 357 23.43 5.19 -6.85
N ASN A 358 24.02 6.16 -6.17
CA ASN A 358 25.34 6.68 -6.52
C ASN A 358 26.29 6.67 -5.33
N VAL A 359 27.54 6.37 -5.57
CA VAL A 359 28.63 6.76 -4.68
C VAL A 359 29.11 8.11 -5.10
N SER A 360 29.16 9.07 -4.18
CA SER A 360 29.49 10.47 -4.40
C SER A 360 30.65 10.90 -3.50
N ASN A 361 31.23 12.09 -3.75
CA ASN A 361 32.30 12.55 -2.88
C ASN A 361 31.79 12.95 -1.48
N PHE A 362 30.61 13.57 -1.39
CA PHE A 362 30.19 14.25 -0.17
C PHE A 362 28.71 14.12 0.19
N ILE A 363 27.85 13.66 -0.74
CA ILE A 363 26.40 13.64 -0.51
C ILE A 363 26.01 12.31 0.15
N TYR A 364 25.31 12.40 1.27
CA TYR A 364 24.69 11.27 1.94
C TYR A 364 23.17 11.49 1.97
N ALA A 365 22.43 10.74 1.18
CA ALA A 365 21.00 10.93 1.03
C ALA A 365 20.23 9.61 1.08
N ARG A 366 19.11 9.62 1.77
CA ARG A 366 18.15 8.53 1.86
C ARG A 366 16.98 8.67 0.87
N ASP A 367 16.86 9.81 0.25
CA ASP A 367 15.87 10.06 -0.80
C ASP A 367 16.48 9.87 -2.19
N ASN A 368 15.64 9.52 -3.15
CA ASN A 368 15.99 9.37 -4.57
C ASN A 368 15.80 10.67 -5.36
N ASN A 369 15.62 11.80 -4.68
CA ASN A 369 15.32 13.11 -5.25
C ASN A 369 13.96 13.18 -6.00
N VAL A 370 13.08 12.24 -5.79
CA VAL A 370 11.70 12.25 -6.31
C VAL A 370 10.76 12.70 -5.21
N VAL A 371 10.02 13.78 -5.47
CA VAL A 371 9.03 14.31 -4.52
C VAL A 371 7.71 13.59 -4.77
N SER A 372 7.31 12.72 -3.85
CA SER A 372 6.05 11.97 -3.90
C SER A 372 4.96 12.53 -2.96
N GLY A 373 5.33 13.40 -2.03
CA GLY A 373 4.41 13.98 -1.06
C GLY A 373 5.08 14.98 -0.14
N SER A 374 4.32 15.50 0.80
CA SER A 374 4.81 16.40 1.85
C SER A 374 4.18 16.06 3.18
N THR A 375 4.87 16.36 4.27
CA THR A 375 4.36 16.21 5.64
C THR A 375 4.24 17.58 6.28
N SER A 376 3.12 17.81 6.98
CA SER A 376 2.90 19.01 7.80
C SER A 376 2.13 18.63 9.06
N ASN A 377 2.21 19.48 10.08
CA ASN A 377 1.43 19.37 11.31
C ASN A 377 0.40 20.52 11.44
N GLY A 378 -0.18 20.91 10.31
CA GLY A 378 -1.12 22.04 10.26
C GLY A 378 -0.45 23.36 10.61
N THR A 379 -0.99 24.07 11.62
CA THR A 379 -0.47 25.38 12.06
C THR A 379 0.55 25.28 13.19
N THR A 380 0.84 24.08 13.68
CA THR A 380 1.77 23.87 14.80
C THR A 380 3.15 23.51 14.27
N GLY A 381 4.19 24.09 14.85
CA GLY A 381 5.57 23.69 14.56
C GLY A 381 5.80 22.22 14.89
N PHE A 382 6.58 21.51 14.10
CA PHE A 382 6.95 20.11 14.30
C PHE A 382 8.40 19.87 13.86
N GLU A 383 8.93 18.75 14.29
CA GLU A 383 10.25 18.27 13.94
C GLU A 383 10.14 16.96 13.18
N THR A 384 10.87 16.84 12.09
CA THR A 384 10.97 15.60 11.30
C THR A 384 12.41 15.40 10.83
N GLY A 385 12.82 14.17 10.62
CA GLY A 385 14.19 13.89 10.23
C GLY A 385 14.39 12.49 9.66
N ASN A 386 15.60 12.23 9.19
CA ASN A 386 16.06 10.94 8.70
C ASN A 386 17.17 10.38 9.58
N LEU A 387 17.15 9.08 9.79
CA LEU A 387 18.20 8.33 10.45
C LEU A 387 19.31 7.95 9.46
N TYR A 388 20.55 8.11 9.90
CA TYR A 388 21.74 7.68 9.14
C TYR A 388 22.65 6.83 10.00
N ASP A 389 23.17 5.74 9.45
CA ASP A 389 24.30 5.03 10.03
C ASP A 389 25.60 5.69 9.57
N ILE A 390 26.47 6.01 10.50
CA ILE A 390 27.80 6.57 10.22
C ILE A 390 28.82 5.47 10.34
N PHE A 391 29.38 5.03 9.21
CA PHE A 391 30.32 3.92 9.14
C PHE A 391 31.76 4.36 9.41
N GLN A 392 32.09 5.62 9.10
CA GLN A 392 33.37 6.25 9.42
C GLN A 392 33.15 7.67 9.90
N ASP A 393 34.01 8.16 10.78
CA ASP A 393 33.99 9.55 11.25
C ASP A 393 34.09 10.50 10.07
N ALA A 394 33.18 11.48 10.00
CA ALA A 394 33.12 12.46 8.93
C ALA A 394 32.61 13.81 9.46
N LEU A 395 33.00 14.86 8.76
CA LEU A 395 32.58 16.23 9.09
C LEU A 395 31.28 16.57 8.35
N LEU A 396 30.20 16.77 9.09
CA LEU A 396 28.96 17.31 8.56
C LEU A 396 29.15 18.78 8.19
N LYS A 397 28.94 19.13 6.91
CA LYS A 397 29.09 20.50 6.38
C LYS A 397 27.77 21.23 6.23
N ALA A 398 26.72 20.52 5.83
CA ALA A 398 25.39 21.06 5.61
C ALA A 398 24.33 19.94 5.71
N ILE A 399 23.11 20.33 6.00
CA ILE A 399 21.92 19.48 5.90
C ILE A 399 21.02 20.12 4.85
N ASN A 400 20.78 19.42 3.74
CA ASN A 400 19.90 19.90 2.69
C ASN A 400 18.46 19.42 2.96
N VAL A 401 17.51 20.35 2.88
CA VAL A 401 16.09 20.06 3.04
C VAL A 401 15.30 20.67 1.90
N ARG A 402 14.19 20.02 1.52
CA ARG A 402 13.26 20.57 0.53
C ARG A 402 11.95 20.91 1.21
N LEU A 403 11.52 22.17 1.04
CA LEU A 403 10.28 22.68 1.61
C LEU A 403 9.27 22.92 0.48
N PRO A 404 8.06 22.34 0.57
CA PRO A 404 7.04 22.53 -0.46
C PRO A 404 6.49 23.98 -0.39
N ASN A 405 6.04 24.49 -1.54
CA ASN A 405 5.26 25.71 -1.64
C ASN A 405 3.77 25.34 -1.55
N GLY A 406 3.09 25.75 -0.51
CA GLY A 406 1.68 25.39 -0.34
C GLY A 406 1.00 26.13 0.81
N THR A 407 -0.32 26.10 0.81
CA THR A 407 -1.17 26.76 1.81
C THR A 407 -1.09 26.13 3.21
N SER A 408 -0.61 24.91 3.30
CA SER A 408 -0.47 24.15 4.56
C SER A 408 0.98 23.84 4.93
N GLY A 409 1.96 24.44 4.23
CA GLY A 409 3.37 24.15 4.40
C GLY A 409 4.18 25.34 4.88
N ALA A 410 5.47 25.29 4.62
CA ALA A 410 6.37 26.37 4.91
C ALA A 410 5.97 27.64 4.14
N THR A 411 5.85 28.75 4.84
CA THR A 411 5.50 30.06 4.27
C THR A 411 6.67 31.02 4.32
N VAL A 412 6.70 31.96 3.40
CA VAL A 412 7.69 33.08 3.44
C VAL A 412 7.60 33.79 4.78
N GLY A 413 8.74 34.03 5.41
CA GLY A 413 8.85 34.63 6.73
C GLY A 413 8.87 33.61 7.90
N THR A 414 8.62 32.32 7.64
CA THR A 414 8.79 31.26 8.65
C THR A 414 10.26 31.05 8.94
N GLU A 415 10.59 30.88 10.20
CA GLU A 415 11.93 30.55 10.66
C GLU A 415 12.08 29.04 10.77
N ILE A 416 13.16 28.50 10.18
CA ILE A 416 13.52 27.09 10.24
C ILE A 416 14.97 26.93 10.68
N TYR A 417 15.28 25.79 11.28
CA TYR A 417 16.64 25.36 11.56
C TYR A 417 16.74 23.82 11.52
N THR A 418 17.95 23.34 11.33
CA THR A 418 18.23 21.90 11.33
C THR A 418 18.89 21.50 12.65
N LYS A 419 18.56 20.32 13.15
CA LYS A 419 19.14 19.74 14.36
C LYS A 419 19.83 18.42 14.07
N LEU A 420 20.88 18.18 14.82
CA LEU A 420 21.62 16.93 14.83
C LEU A 420 21.39 16.22 16.16
N TYR A 421 21.06 14.95 16.09
CA TYR A 421 20.95 14.07 17.24
C TYR A 421 21.82 12.82 17.02
N SER A 422 22.41 12.32 18.08
CA SER A 422 22.90 10.95 18.16
C SER A 422 21.86 10.06 18.83
N ILE A 423 22.05 8.75 18.74
CA ILE A 423 21.24 7.78 19.46
C ILE A 423 22.11 7.17 20.56
N ASP A 424 21.65 7.26 21.79
CA ASP A 424 22.30 6.57 22.91
C ASP A 424 22.22 5.05 22.69
N PRO A 425 23.33 4.34 22.60
CA PRO A 425 23.34 2.91 22.27
C PRO A 425 22.78 2.02 23.38
N VAL A 426 22.54 2.56 24.58
CA VAL A 426 22.03 1.81 25.74
C VAL A 426 20.53 2.02 25.91
N SER A 427 20.09 3.28 25.92
CA SER A 427 18.68 3.63 26.12
C SER A 427 17.88 3.68 24.82
N GLY A 428 18.54 3.90 23.66
CA GLY A 428 17.88 4.16 22.39
C GLY A 428 17.31 5.55 22.24
N ASP A 429 17.56 6.44 23.21
CA ASP A 429 17.04 7.80 23.19
C ASP A 429 17.84 8.71 22.24
N PHE A 430 17.17 9.74 21.70
CA PHE A 430 17.84 10.78 20.95
C PHE A 430 18.56 11.76 21.89
N VAL A 431 19.84 11.93 21.63
CA VAL A 431 20.71 12.88 22.34
C VAL A 431 20.98 14.06 21.42
N TYR A 432 20.57 15.24 21.86
CA TYR A 432 20.84 16.48 21.10
C TYR A 432 22.35 16.76 21.02
N GLU A 433 22.82 17.03 19.81
CA GLU A 433 24.25 17.32 19.55
C GLU A 433 24.46 18.77 19.13
N SER A 434 23.66 19.27 18.19
CA SER A 434 23.88 20.62 17.62
C SER A 434 22.69 21.06 16.79
N GLU A 435 22.62 22.37 16.51
CA GLU A 435 21.67 22.94 15.57
C GLU A 435 22.30 24.04 14.70
N SER A 436 21.72 24.30 13.54
CA SER A 436 22.12 25.39 12.65
C SER A 436 21.66 26.73 13.19
N ALA A 437 22.23 27.84 12.65
CA ALA A 437 21.60 29.14 12.77
C ALA A 437 20.19 29.09 12.12
N PRO A 438 19.22 29.87 12.65
CA PRO A 438 17.90 29.96 12.04
C PRO A 438 17.97 30.60 10.64
N LEU A 439 17.12 30.07 9.73
CA LEU A 439 16.91 30.59 8.39
C LEU A 439 15.47 31.11 8.28
N VAL A 440 15.31 32.41 7.99
CA VAL A 440 14.01 32.98 7.65
C VAL A 440 13.73 32.70 6.17
N LEU A 441 12.64 31.99 5.88
CA LEU A 441 12.31 31.58 4.51
C LEU A 441 11.94 32.75 3.63
N ALA A 442 12.59 32.86 2.47
CA ALA A 442 12.22 33.71 1.35
C ALA A 442 11.50 32.89 0.26
N ALA A 443 10.86 33.57 -0.69
CA ALA A 443 10.09 32.91 -1.75
C ALA A 443 10.94 31.95 -2.61
N ASN A 444 12.21 32.27 -2.83
CA ASN A 444 13.16 31.45 -3.59
C ASN A 444 13.69 30.24 -2.81
N ASN A 445 13.33 30.09 -1.52
CA ASN A 445 13.67 28.93 -0.70
C ASN A 445 12.65 27.81 -0.83
N LEU A 446 11.48 28.07 -1.41
CA LEU A 446 10.41 27.08 -1.55
C LEU A 446 10.56 26.29 -2.86
N ASN A 447 10.25 25.00 -2.82
CA ASN A 447 10.41 24.01 -3.90
C ASN A 447 11.87 23.84 -4.40
N THR A 448 12.83 24.28 -3.63
CA THR A 448 14.27 24.11 -3.89
C THR A 448 14.91 23.34 -2.74
N ASN A 449 16.08 22.76 -2.98
CA ASN A 449 16.92 22.24 -1.92
C ASN A 449 17.66 23.40 -1.25
N LEU A 450 17.54 23.51 0.04
CA LEU A 450 18.20 24.50 0.90
C LEU A 450 19.47 23.94 1.50
#